data_8d724ce8df5c1b0082dfc8b75fb1961d
#
_entry.id   8d724ce8df5c1b0082dfc8b75fb1961d
#
_cell.length_a   1.000
_cell.length_b   1.000
_cell.length_c   1.000
_cell.angle_alpha   90.00
_cell.angle_beta   90.00
_cell.angle_gamma   90.00
#
_symmetry.space_group_name_H-M   'P 1'
#
loop_
_entity.id
_entity.type
_entity.pdbx_description
1 polymer ?
#
loop_
_entity_poly.entity_id
_entity_poly.type
_entity_poly.pdbx_seq_one_letter_code
_entity_poly.pdbx_strand_id
1 'polypeptide(L)'
;MKQIFMMASVAALVLLAACGKKEKAFDATGTFEATEVTISAKATGELKAFDLAEGQTVEAGAQVGRIDTYQLSLQKQQLETQRGQLAASKRQLSSSRSATSSQQLDLNKQLSSIQQQIANAQRERQRYAELVKDGAVPRKQLDDIDNQIKVLKRQLEATRDQIGSNNAALAEQARGLGAQMDGIDVQMAGIDAQQRQLDDQIANADIVAPFKGTVLEKYVEQGEFVSTGKPLFKMADVEQMFIRAYVTSAQLQHIKVGQQCKVFADYGDGHKKEYAGTVTWISSRSEFTPKTILTDDERADLVYAVKIAVKNDGYVKIGMYGEVKF
;
A
#
# COMPACT_ATOMS: atom_id res chain seq x y z
N MET A 1 79.70 -44.87 -34.66
CA MET A 1 78.27 -45.26 -34.64
C MET A 1 77.62 -45.16 -33.23
N LYS A 2 78.28 -45.57 -32.13
CA LYS A 2 77.70 -45.50 -30.75
C LYS A 2 77.45 -44.12 -30.25
N GLN A 3 78.18 -43.07 -30.60
CA GLN A 3 78.02 -41.70 -30.15
C GLN A 3 76.82 -41.00 -30.85
N ILE A 4 76.51 -41.33 -32.10
CA ILE A 4 75.36 -40.77 -32.84
C ILE A 4 74.02 -41.29 -32.29
N PHE A 5 74.05 -42.60 -31.89
CA PHE A 5 72.84 -43.18 -31.24
C PHE A 5 72.55 -42.60 -29.85
N MET A 6 73.59 -42.25 -29.12
CA MET A 6 73.41 -41.63 -27.81
C MET A 6 72.98 -40.22 -27.88
N MET A 7 73.36 -39.42 -28.87
CA MET A 7 72.86 -38.07 -29.10
C MET A 7 71.41 -38.06 -29.63
N ALA A 8 71.05 -39.04 -30.47
CA ALA A 8 69.65 -39.17 -30.96
C ALA A 8 68.69 -39.60 -29.82
N SER A 9 69.13 -40.41 -28.86
CA SER A 9 68.35 -40.82 -27.69
C SER A 9 68.09 -39.69 -26.68
N VAL A 10 69.08 -38.80 -26.49
CA VAL A 10 68.94 -37.61 -25.62
C VAL A 10 68.01 -36.53 -26.27
N ALA A 11 68.13 -36.37 -27.59
CA ALA A 11 67.22 -35.45 -28.32
C ALA A 11 65.78 -35.94 -28.34
N ALA A 12 65.52 -37.26 -28.36
CA ALA A 12 64.17 -37.84 -28.27
C ALA A 12 63.58 -37.70 -26.85
N LEU A 13 64.37 -37.74 -25.78
CA LEU A 13 63.91 -37.54 -24.41
C LEU A 13 63.55 -36.09 -24.10
N VAL A 14 64.20 -35.11 -24.73
CA VAL A 14 63.91 -33.67 -24.56
C VAL A 14 62.61 -33.27 -25.30
N LEU A 15 62.25 -33.95 -26.38
CA LEU A 15 61.04 -33.74 -27.11
C LEU A 15 59.77 -34.29 -26.40
N LEU A 16 59.91 -35.26 -25.50
CA LEU A 16 58.80 -35.82 -24.68
C LEU A 16 58.52 -35.03 -23.43
N ALA A 17 59.38 -34.10 -23.00
CA ALA A 17 59.16 -33.23 -21.87
C ALA A 17 58.34 -31.95 -22.23
N ALA A 18 58.02 -31.71 -23.50
CA ALA A 18 57.26 -30.54 -23.97
C ALA A 18 55.75 -30.74 -24.00
N CYS A 19 55.18 -31.81 -23.39
CA CYS A 19 53.77 -31.88 -23.04
C CYS A 19 53.48 -31.04 -21.80
N GLY A 20 53.64 -29.72 -21.91
CA GLY A 20 53.15 -28.76 -20.93
C GLY A 20 51.66 -28.94 -20.75
N LYS A 21 51.17 -29.17 -19.54
CA LYS A 21 49.79 -28.98 -19.16
C LYS A 21 49.36 -27.66 -19.75
N LYS A 22 48.50 -27.65 -20.77
CA LYS A 22 47.79 -26.42 -21.17
C LYS A 22 47.07 -25.93 -19.94
N GLU A 23 47.54 -24.84 -19.31
CA GLU A 23 46.77 -24.16 -18.32
C GLU A 23 45.41 -23.88 -18.94
N LYS A 24 44.33 -24.31 -18.28
CA LYS A 24 43.00 -23.98 -18.71
C LYS A 24 42.92 -22.47 -18.72
N ALA A 25 42.62 -21.86 -19.86
CA ALA A 25 42.59 -20.41 -20.03
C ALA A 25 41.57 -19.76 -19.10
N PHE A 26 40.54 -20.53 -18.69
CA PHE A 26 39.44 -20.09 -17.83
C PHE A 26 39.02 -21.22 -16.88
N ASP A 27 38.47 -20.81 -15.71
CA ASP A 27 38.09 -21.75 -14.65
C ASP A 27 36.66 -22.24 -14.78
N ALA A 28 35.75 -21.38 -15.29
CA ALA A 28 34.33 -21.67 -15.46
C ALA A 28 33.75 -20.95 -16.69
N THR A 29 32.65 -21.48 -17.21
CA THR A 29 31.87 -20.88 -18.29
C THR A 29 30.40 -20.75 -17.87
N GLY A 30 29.71 -19.81 -18.45
CA GLY A 30 28.31 -19.58 -18.13
C GLY A 30 27.61 -18.63 -19.11
N THR A 31 26.41 -18.23 -18.75
CA THR A 31 25.62 -17.26 -19.51
C THR A 31 25.27 -16.06 -18.66
N PHE A 32 25.18 -14.90 -19.30
CA PHE A 32 24.75 -13.68 -18.64
C PHE A 32 23.23 -13.65 -18.47
N GLU A 33 22.79 -13.34 -17.27
CA GLU A 33 21.41 -13.21 -16.84
C GLU A 33 21.18 -11.83 -16.23
N ALA A 34 19.95 -11.33 -16.28
CA ALA A 34 19.51 -10.17 -15.52
C ALA A 34 18.34 -10.54 -14.61
N THR A 35 18.03 -9.69 -13.64
CA THR A 35 16.81 -9.86 -12.85
C THR A 35 15.64 -9.38 -13.68
N GLU A 36 14.85 -10.32 -14.19
CA GLU A 36 13.66 -10.03 -15.00
C GLU A 36 12.40 -10.02 -14.13
N VAL A 37 11.52 -9.06 -14.38
CA VAL A 37 10.21 -8.98 -13.75
C VAL A 37 9.15 -8.77 -14.81
N THR A 38 8.11 -9.59 -14.77
CA THR A 38 6.92 -9.42 -15.61
C THR A 38 5.91 -8.58 -14.88
N ILE A 39 5.53 -7.45 -15.47
CA ILE A 39 4.54 -6.54 -14.96
C ILE A 39 3.18 -6.96 -15.51
N SER A 40 2.23 -7.23 -14.62
CA SER A 40 0.89 -7.66 -14.95
C SER A 40 -0.14 -6.60 -14.57
N ALA A 41 -1.28 -6.60 -15.28
CA ALA A 41 -2.40 -5.72 -14.99
C ALA A 41 -2.94 -5.97 -13.57
N LYS A 42 -3.14 -4.89 -12.79
CA LYS A 42 -3.75 -4.93 -11.45
C LYS A 42 -5.24 -4.58 -11.48
N ALA A 43 -5.74 -4.08 -12.61
CA ALA A 43 -7.14 -3.75 -12.85
C ALA A 43 -7.63 -4.39 -14.16
N THR A 44 -8.95 -4.40 -14.34
CA THR A 44 -9.59 -4.91 -15.56
C THR A 44 -10.21 -3.75 -16.33
N GLY A 45 -9.96 -3.67 -17.64
CA GLY A 45 -10.49 -2.63 -18.52
C GLY A 45 -9.72 -2.51 -19.82
N GLU A 46 -10.09 -1.53 -20.65
CA GLU A 46 -9.37 -1.19 -21.87
C GLU A 46 -8.09 -0.41 -21.55
N LEU A 47 -6.99 -0.71 -22.21
CA LEU A 47 -5.71 -0.03 -22.07
C LEU A 47 -5.74 1.31 -22.83
N LYS A 48 -6.11 2.40 -22.14
CA LYS A 48 -6.29 3.74 -22.76
C LYS A 48 -4.98 4.41 -23.16
N ALA A 49 -3.93 4.20 -22.40
CA ALA A 49 -2.60 4.71 -22.69
C ALA A 49 -1.58 3.63 -22.35
N PHE A 50 -0.66 3.39 -23.29
CA PHE A 50 0.45 2.46 -23.09
C PHE A 50 1.59 2.85 -24.02
N ASP A 51 2.33 3.89 -23.63
CA ASP A 51 3.45 4.44 -24.39
C ASP A 51 4.75 3.81 -23.91
N LEU A 52 5.00 2.60 -24.37
CA LEU A 52 6.15 1.79 -24.01
C LEU A 52 6.71 1.09 -25.25
N ALA A 53 8.02 1.21 -25.43
CA ALA A 53 8.74 0.53 -26.51
C ALA A 53 9.74 -0.49 -25.96
N GLU A 54 9.92 -1.60 -26.69
CA GLU A 54 10.98 -2.56 -26.37
C GLU A 54 12.35 -1.91 -26.51
N GLY A 55 13.25 -2.19 -25.58
CA GLY A 55 14.55 -1.55 -25.47
C GLY A 55 14.56 -0.19 -24.77
N GLN A 56 13.39 0.38 -24.45
CA GLN A 56 13.29 1.63 -23.71
C GLN A 56 13.70 1.45 -22.25
N THR A 57 14.50 2.37 -21.73
CA THR A 57 14.79 2.45 -20.29
C THR A 57 13.75 3.31 -19.60
N VAL A 58 13.19 2.82 -18.50
CA VAL A 58 12.20 3.49 -17.66
C VAL A 58 12.72 3.64 -16.24
N GLU A 59 12.39 4.77 -15.60
CA GLU A 59 12.77 5.03 -14.21
C GLU A 59 11.79 4.40 -13.23
N ALA A 60 12.24 4.15 -12.00
CA ALA A 60 11.39 3.62 -10.92
C ALA A 60 10.22 4.57 -10.65
N GLY A 61 9.00 4.03 -10.57
CA GLY A 61 7.77 4.80 -10.34
C GLY A 61 7.24 5.54 -11.58
N ALA A 62 7.90 5.44 -12.74
CA ALA A 62 7.41 6.04 -13.98
C ALA A 62 6.08 5.39 -14.39
N GLN A 63 5.07 6.20 -14.68
CA GLN A 63 3.81 5.74 -15.22
C GLN A 63 3.99 5.45 -16.72
N VAL A 64 3.80 4.20 -17.10
CA VAL A 64 4.00 3.71 -18.47
C VAL A 64 2.69 3.40 -19.20
N GLY A 65 1.58 3.45 -18.48
CA GLY A 65 0.28 3.21 -19.06
C GLY A 65 -0.88 3.46 -18.09
N ARG A 66 -2.10 3.37 -18.62
CA ARG A 66 -3.33 3.51 -17.84
C ARG A 66 -4.46 2.66 -18.42
N ILE A 67 -5.12 1.92 -17.55
CA ILE A 67 -6.35 1.18 -17.85
C ILE A 67 -7.55 2.12 -17.64
N ASP A 68 -8.61 1.96 -18.42
CA ASP A 68 -9.84 2.76 -18.30
C ASP A 68 -10.51 2.56 -16.94
N THR A 69 -10.73 3.67 -16.24
CA THR A 69 -11.39 3.70 -14.93
C THR A 69 -12.75 4.42 -14.97
N TYR A 70 -13.28 4.69 -16.15
CA TYR A 70 -14.51 5.49 -16.29
C TYR A 70 -15.68 4.89 -15.48
N GLN A 71 -15.90 3.59 -15.56
CA GLN A 71 -16.96 2.91 -14.80
C GLN A 71 -16.75 3.00 -13.28
N LEU A 72 -15.51 2.85 -12.81
CA LEU A 72 -15.16 3.00 -11.40
C LEU A 72 -15.40 4.43 -10.91
N SER A 73 -15.06 5.43 -11.73
CA SER A 73 -15.29 6.84 -11.40
C SER A 73 -16.79 7.17 -11.29
N LEU A 74 -17.63 6.60 -12.15
CA LEU A 74 -19.10 6.75 -12.04
C LEU A 74 -19.63 6.11 -10.76
N GLN A 75 -19.15 4.91 -10.41
CA GLN A 75 -19.56 4.27 -9.16
C GLN A 75 -19.13 5.09 -7.93
N LYS A 76 -17.93 5.65 -7.94
CA LYS A 76 -17.48 6.57 -6.89
C LYS A 76 -18.40 7.78 -6.75
N GLN A 77 -18.76 8.43 -7.87
CA GLN A 77 -19.68 9.56 -7.88
C GLN A 77 -21.06 9.19 -7.34
N GLN A 78 -21.55 7.99 -7.63
CA GLN A 78 -22.81 7.49 -7.08
C GLN A 78 -22.74 7.36 -5.55
N LEU A 79 -21.66 6.80 -5.00
CA LEU A 79 -21.44 6.71 -3.55
C LEU A 79 -21.34 8.10 -2.90
N GLU A 80 -20.66 9.05 -3.55
CA GLU A 80 -20.60 10.46 -3.07
C GLU A 80 -21.98 11.08 -2.98
N THR A 81 -22.85 10.82 -3.97
CA THR A 81 -24.24 11.29 -3.96
C THR A 81 -25.03 10.69 -2.80
N GLN A 82 -24.91 9.37 -2.58
CA GLN A 82 -25.56 8.71 -1.44
C GLN A 82 -25.07 9.26 -0.10
N ARG A 83 -23.74 9.45 0.04
CA ARG A 83 -23.15 10.09 1.23
C ARG A 83 -23.69 11.49 1.47
N GLY A 84 -23.84 12.27 0.39
CA GLY A 84 -24.45 13.60 0.43
C GLY A 84 -25.89 13.58 0.94
N GLN A 85 -26.70 12.61 0.51
CA GLN A 85 -28.09 12.43 0.97
C GLN A 85 -28.15 12.09 2.47
N LEU A 86 -27.31 11.16 2.93
CA LEU A 86 -27.21 10.80 4.35
C LEU A 86 -26.77 11.98 5.21
N ALA A 87 -25.78 12.76 4.73
CA ALA A 87 -25.34 13.96 5.42
C ALA A 87 -26.45 15.04 5.52
N ALA A 88 -27.30 15.17 4.50
CA ALA A 88 -28.48 16.03 4.54
C ALA A 88 -29.51 15.56 5.57
N SER A 89 -29.82 14.26 5.60
CA SER A 89 -30.71 13.64 6.58
C SER A 89 -30.19 13.82 8.01
N LYS A 90 -28.89 13.64 8.24
CA LYS A 90 -28.25 13.87 9.55
C LYS A 90 -28.40 15.34 10.00
N ARG A 91 -28.23 16.31 9.09
CA ARG A 91 -28.41 17.73 9.40
C ARG A 91 -29.88 18.04 9.77
N GLN A 92 -30.83 17.41 9.08
CA GLN A 92 -32.26 17.56 9.42
C GLN A 92 -32.53 17.02 10.85
N LEU A 93 -32.05 15.84 11.21
CA LEU A 93 -32.20 15.27 12.54
C LEU A 93 -31.52 16.12 13.61
N SER A 94 -30.34 16.68 13.33
CA SER A 94 -29.64 17.62 14.22
C SER A 94 -30.46 18.90 14.47
N SER A 95 -31.09 19.46 13.44
CA SER A 95 -31.97 20.62 13.58
C SER A 95 -33.19 20.30 14.44
N SER A 96 -33.82 19.15 14.24
CA SER A 96 -34.93 18.66 15.06
C SER A 96 -34.52 18.47 16.52
N ARG A 97 -33.36 17.93 16.80
CA ARG A 97 -32.79 17.78 18.14
C ARG A 97 -32.55 19.13 18.81
N SER A 98 -32.05 20.13 18.06
CA SER A 98 -31.85 21.48 18.57
C SER A 98 -33.18 22.17 18.91
N ALA A 99 -34.22 21.97 18.08
CA ALA A 99 -35.58 22.49 18.37
C ALA A 99 -36.14 21.88 19.66
N THR A 100 -35.96 20.56 19.88
CA THR A 100 -36.37 19.89 21.12
C THR A 100 -35.63 20.46 22.35
N SER A 101 -34.34 20.75 22.25
CA SER A 101 -33.56 21.39 23.33
C SER A 101 -34.04 22.85 23.61
N SER A 102 -34.38 23.60 22.58
CA SER A 102 -34.91 24.97 22.73
C SER A 102 -36.26 24.98 23.46
N GLN A 103 -37.13 24.03 23.13
CA GLN A 103 -38.43 23.87 23.83
C GLN A 103 -38.24 23.58 25.33
N GLN A 104 -37.28 22.79 25.70
CA GLN A 104 -36.92 22.51 27.10
C GLN A 104 -36.48 23.78 27.85
N LEU A 105 -35.69 24.64 27.19
CA LEU A 105 -35.23 25.90 27.76
C LEU A 105 -36.40 26.87 28.02
N ASP A 106 -37.37 26.94 27.11
CA ASP A 106 -38.54 27.84 27.24
C ASP A 106 -39.48 27.43 28.39
N LEU A 107 -39.66 26.12 28.60
CA LEU A 107 -40.39 25.62 29.77
C LEU A 107 -39.70 26.03 31.08
N ASN A 108 -38.39 25.99 31.17
CA ASN A 108 -37.64 26.40 32.35
C ASN A 108 -37.74 27.93 32.61
N LYS A 109 -37.86 28.77 31.56
CA LYS A 109 -38.10 30.19 31.71
C LYS A 109 -39.47 30.48 32.33
N GLN A 110 -40.53 29.74 31.94
CA GLN A 110 -41.84 29.86 32.56
C GLN A 110 -41.80 29.58 34.07
N LEU A 111 -41.09 28.50 34.49
CA LEU A 111 -40.89 28.18 35.88
C LEU A 111 -40.22 29.34 36.65
N SER A 112 -39.14 29.89 36.08
CA SER A 112 -38.42 31.03 36.67
C SER A 112 -39.29 32.25 36.86
N SER A 113 -40.19 32.54 35.91
CA SER A 113 -41.13 33.65 35.96
C SER A 113 -42.12 33.52 37.16
N ILE A 114 -42.70 32.32 37.36
CA ILE A 114 -43.60 32.06 38.51
C ILE A 114 -42.81 32.17 39.83
N GLN A 115 -41.59 31.65 39.92
CA GLN A 115 -40.73 31.80 41.09
C GLN A 115 -40.45 33.26 41.44
N GLN A 116 -40.20 34.10 40.44
CA GLN A 116 -40.03 35.55 40.63
C GLN A 116 -41.28 36.24 41.14
N GLN A 117 -42.46 35.84 40.64
CA GLN A 117 -43.74 36.37 41.13
C GLN A 117 -43.97 36.03 42.61
N ILE A 118 -43.68 34.77 43.02
CA ILE A 118 -43.74 34.34 44.40
C ILE A 118 -42.79 35.19 45.27
N ALA A 119 -41.53 35.37 44.83
CA ALA A 119 -40.56 36.16 45.56
C ALA A 119 -40.97 37.62 45.75
N ASN A 120 -41.63 38.20 44.73
CA ASN A 120 -42.19 39.54 44.83
C ASN A 120 -43.34 39.62 45.83
N ALA A 121 -44.29 38.69 45.74
CA ALA A 121 -45.44 38.64 46.66
C ALA A 121 -44.98 38.36 48.13
N GLN A 122 -43.95 37.58 48.35
CA GLN A 122 -43.37 37.35 49.67
C GLN A 122 -42.73 38.62 50.27
N ARG A 123 -42.04 39.43 49.44
CA ARG A 123 -41.51 40.73 49.91
C ARG A 123 -42.63 41.70 50.25
N GLU A 124 -43.69 41.72 49.47
CA GLU A 124 -44.88 42.53 49.72
C GLU A 124 -45.57 42.10 51.01
N ARG A 125 -45.77 40.78 51.19
CA ARG A 125 -46.30 40.22 52.41
C ARG A 125 -45.53 40.68 53.66
N GLN A 126 -44.20 40.68 53.62
CA GLN A 126 -43.37 41.09 54.73
C GLN A 126 -43.60 42.59 55.07
N ARG A 127 -43.66 43.46 54.08
CA ARG A 127 -44.01 44.89 54.30
C ARG A 127 -45.39 45.06 54.93
N TYR A 128 -46.39 44.37 54.40
CA TYR A 128 -47.75 44.48 54.95
C TYR A 128 -47.86 43.85 56.34
N ALA A 129 -47.13 42.85 56.67
CA ALA A 129 -47.08 42.23 58.00
C ALA A 129 -46.63 43.29 59.07
N GLU A 130 -45.62 44.09 58.76
CA GLU A 130 -45.15 45.19 59.61
C GLU A 130 -46.25 46.32 59.75
N LEU A 131 -46.81 46.72 58.64
CA LEU A 131 -47.89 47.76 58.65
C LEU A 131 -49.13 47.34 59.41
N VAL A 132 -49.51 46.06 59.36
CA VAL A 132 -50.61 45.50 60.18
C VAL A 132 -50.26 45.49 61.64
N LYS A 133 -49.01 45.16 62.01
CA LYS A 133 -48.54 45.19 63.39
C LYS A 133 -48.58 46.60 63.98
N ASP A 134 -48.31 47.63 63.16
CA ASP A 134 -48.32 49.01 63.55
C ASP A 134 -49.76 49.66 63.48
N GLY A 135 -50.76 48.83 63.11
CA GLY A 135 -52.15 49.27 62.99
C GLY A 135 -52.42 50.20 61.78
N ALA A 136 -51.48 50.31 60.84
CA ALA A 136 -51.58 51.24 59.70
C ALA A 136 -52.47 50.73 58.54
N VAL A 137 -52.73 49.41 58.46
CA VAL A 137 -53.54 48.77 57.40
C VAL A 137 -54.41 47.65 57.99
N PRO A 138 -55.62 47.38 57.39
CA PRO A 138 -56.48 46.29 57.79
C PRO A 138 -55.85 44.93 57.56
N ARG A 139 -56.03 43.99 58.49
CA ARG A 139 -55.51 42.60 58.40
C ARG A 139 -55.95 41.84 57.16
N LYS A 140 -57.12 42.17 56.62
CA LYS A 140 -57.63 41.61 55.37
C LYS A 140 -56.64 41.71 54.20
N GLN A 141 -55.90 42.84 54.12
CA GLN A 141 -54.91 43.00 53.05
C GLN A 141 -53.77 42.01 53.16
N LEU A 142 -53.31 41.67 54.36
CA LEU A 142 -52.29 40.62 54.58
C LEU A 142 -52.87 39.25 54.22
N ASP A 143 -54.12 38.94 54.62
CA ASP A 143 -54.77 37.68 54.28
C ASP A 143 -54.95 37.51 52.76
N ASP A 144 -55.24 38.57 52.04
CA ASP A 144 -55.36 38.57 50.56
C ASP A 144 -54.03 38.25 49.91
N ILE A 145 -52.90 38.81 50.39
CA ILE A 145 -51.54 38.50 49.87
C ILE A 145 -51.12 37.05 50.22
N ASP A 146 -51.47 36.56 51.43
CA ASP A 146 -51.24 35.18 51.81
C ASP A 146 -51.98 34.19 50.90
N ASN A 147 -53.26 34.52 50.57
CA ASN A 147 -53.99 33.70 49.59
C ASN A 147 -53.39 33.75 48.21
N GLN A 148 -52.90 34.90 47.73
CA GLN A 148 -52.22 35.03 46.46
C GLN A 148 -50.95 34.19 46.40
N ILE A 149 -50.12 34.23 47.46
CA ILE A 149 -48.90 33.38 47.55
C ILE A 149 -49.30 31.91 47.54
N LYS A 150 -50.36 31.50 48.19
CA LYS A 150 -50.84 30.11 48.21
C LYS A 150 -51.27 29.65 46.83
N VAL A 151 -51.96 30.50 46.07
CA VAL A 151 -52.36 30.23 44.67
C VAL A 151 -51.12 30.09 43.77
N LEU A 152 -50.18 31.05 43.86
CA LEU A 152 -48.95 31.04 43.07
C LEU A 152 -48.07 29.79 43.38
N LYS A 153 -48.02 29.36 44.64
CA LYS A 153 -47.29 28.12 45.03
C LYS A 153 -47.93 26.89 44.41
N ARG A 154 -49.25 26.77 44.42
CA ARG A 154 -49.96 25.65 43.75
C ARG A 154 -49.75 25.69 42.25
N GLN A 155 -49.76 26.87 41.63
CA GLN A 155 -49.45 27.02 40.21
C GLN A 155 -48.01 26.60 39.91
N LEU A 156 -47.03 26.96 40.77
CA LEU A 156 -45.64 26.56 40.65
C LEU A 156 -45.52 25.03 40.68
N GLU A 157 -46.17 24.36 41.64
CA GLU A 157 -46.16 22.90 41.77
C GLU A 157 -46.73 22.21 40.54
N ALA A 158 -47.93 22.61 40.09
CA ALA A 158 -48.58 22.07 38.91
C ALA A 158 -47.72 22.31 37.65
N THR A 159 -47.11 23.48 37.51
CA THR A 159 -46.24 23.81 36.39
C THR A 159 -44.94 22.96 36.43
N ARG A 160 -44.38 22.73 37.62
CA ARG A 160 -43.21 21.89 37.81
C ARG A 160 -43.46 20.44 37.40
N ASP A 161 -44.62 19.89 37.80
CA ASP A 161 -45.02 18.53 37.45
C ASP A 161 -45.23 18.39 35.94
N GLN A 162 -45.87 19.37 35.32
CA GLN A 162 -46.07 19.43 33.87
C GLN A 162 -44.72 19.50 33.13
N ILE A 163 -43.80 20.35 33.61
CA ILE A 163 -42.47 20.48 33.03
C ILE A 163 -41.68 19.19 33.23
N GLY A 164 -41.79 18.53 34.39
CA GLY A 164 -41.15 17.25 34.65
C GLY A 164 -41.55 16.18 33.62
N SER A 165 -42.86 16.05 33.38
CA SER A 165 -43.42 15.14 32.39
C SER A 165 -42.97 15.48 30.96
N ASN A 166 -43.04 16.77 30.58
CA ASN A 166 -42.61 17.22 29.26
C ASN A 166 -41.10 17.01 29.04
N ASN A 167 -40.28 17.32 30.04
CA ASN A 167 -38.82 17.09 29.95
C ASN A 167 -38.46 15.63 29.79
N ALA A 168 -39.18 14.72 30.46
CA ALA A 168 -38.99 13.29 30.27
C ALA A 168 -39.29 12.85 28.82
N ALA A 169 -40.42 13.32 28.26
CA ALA A 169 -40.78 13.04 26.86
C ALA A 169 -39.79 13.64 25.86
N LEU A 170 -39.36 14.90 26.07
CA LEU A 170 -38.37 15.56 25.21
C LEU A 170 -37.00 14.89 25.28
N ALA A 171 -36.58 14.41 26.45
CA ALA A 171 -35.34 13.66 26.63
C ALA A 171 -35.38 12.32 25.89
N GLU A 172 -36.52 11.60 25.91
CA GLU A 172 -36.71 10.38 25.14
C GLU A 172 -36.68 10.64 23.64
N GLN A 173 -37.37 11.69 23.18
CA GLN A 173 -37.29 12.10 21.77
C GLN A 173 -35.88 12.46 21.34
N ALA A 174 -35.12 13.20 22.15
CA ALA A 174 -33.73 13.55 21.86
C ALA A 174 -32.82 12.32 21.78
N ARG A 175 -33.05 11.28 22.63
CA ARG A 175 -32.35 10.00 22.58
C ARG A 175 -32.68 9.25 21.28
N GLY A 176 -33.95 9.19 20.92
CA GLY A 176 -34.38 8.56 19.66
C GLY A 176 -33.76 9.22 18.41
N LEU A 177 -33.70 10.56 18.38
CA LEU A 177 -33.03 11.31 17.32
C LEU A 177 -31.51 11.01 17.32
N GLY A 178 -30.87 10.91 18.49
CA GLY A 178 -29.48 10.53 18.62
C GLY A 178 -29.21 9.14 18.03
N ALA A 179 -29.99 8.15 18.39
CA ALA A 179 -29.86 6.78 17.86
C ALA A 179 -30.02 6.73 16.32
N GLN A 180 -30.94 7.53 15.75
CA GLN A 180 -31.07 7.63 14.30
C GLN A 180 -29.83 8.27 13.65
N MET A 181 -29.25 9.29 14.27
CA MET A 181 -28.00 9.92 13.78
C MET A 181 -26.84 8.94 13.83
N ASP A 182 -26.71 8.16 14.90
CA ASP A 182 -25.68 7.11 15.04
C ASP A 182 -25.85 6.03 13.96
N GLY A 183 -27.09 5.66 13.63
CA GLY A 183 -27.37 4.73 12.53
C GLY A 183 -26.92 5.28 11.16
N ILE A 184 -27.12 6.59 10.93
CA ILE A 184 -26.62 7.26 9.71
C ILE A 184 -25.08 7.27 9.70
N ASP A 185 -24.42 7.50 10.81
CA ASP A 185 -22.95 7.47 10.89
C ASP A 185 -22.38 6.10 10.52
N VAL A 186 -23.01 5.02 10.96
CA VAL A 186 -22.62 3.65 10.55
C VAL A 186 -22.80 3.45 9.05
N GLN A 187 -23.91 3.94 8.46
CA GLN A 187 -24.11 3.84 7.01
C GLN A 187 -23.07 4.66 6.24
N MET A 188 -22.76 5.88 6.70
CA MET A 188 -21.71 6.72 6.09
C MET A 188 -20.34 6.05 6.16
N ALA A 189 -19.99 5.43 7.29
CA ALA A 189 -18.73 4.67 7.43
C ALA A 189 -18.67 3.49 6.46
N GLY A 190 -19.79 2.83 6.18
CA GLY A 190 -19.87 1.78 5.15
C GLY A 190 -19.59 2.32 3.74
N ILE A 191 -20.17 3.49 3.41
CA ILE A 191 -19.91 4.16 2.12
C ILE A 191 -18.44 4.58 2.01
N ASP A 192 -17.86 5.16 3.08
CA ASP A 192 -16.45 5.56 3.10
C ASP A 192 -15.51 4.35 2.91
N ALA A 193 -15.86 3.17 3.38
CA ALA A 193 -15.11 1.94 3.13
C ALA A 193 -15.21 1.51 1.66
N GLN A 194 -16.39 1.58 1.05
CA GLN A 194 -16.57 1.27 -0.38
C GLN A 194 -15.83 2.27 -1.28
N GLN A 195 -15.84 3.57 -0.93
CA GLN A 195 -15.07 4.57 -1.67
C GLN A 195 -13.58 4.29 -1.64
N ARG A 196 -13.01 3.94 -0.48
CA ARG A 196 -11.59 3.55 -0.39
C ARG A 196 -11.25 2.35 -1.25
N GLN A 197 -12.13 1.35 -1.31
CA GLN A 197 -11.95 0.20 -2.19
C GLN A 197 -11.93 0.61 -3.68
N LEU A 198 -12.82 1.52 -4.09
CA LEU A 198 -12.81 2.05 -5.46
C LEU A 198 -11.56 2.89 -5.74
N ASP A 199 -11.11 3.69 -4.78
CA ASP A 199 -9.88 4.48 -4.92
C ASP A 199 -8.66 3.58 -5.13
N ASP A 200 -8.55 2.47 -4.39
CA ASP A 200 -7.50 1.47 -4.58
C ASP A 200 -7.59 0.82 -5.98
N GLN A 201 -8.80 0.51 -6.46
CA GLN A 201 -8.99 -0.05 -7.80
C GLN A 201 -8.61 0.95 -8.89
N ILE A 202 -8.96 2.24 -8.72
CA ILE A 202 -8.59 3.32 -9.64
C ILE A 202 -7.07 3.54 -9.64
N ALA A 203 -6.42 3.53 -8.48
CA ALA A 203 -4.97 3.65 -8.36
C ALA A 203 -4.24 2.46 -9.01
N ASN A 204 -4.80 1.25 -8.89
CA ASN A 204 -4.26 0.04 -9.53
C ASN A 204 -4.43 0.02 -11.06
N ALA A 205 -5.21 0.93 -11.63
CA ALA A 205 -5.32 1.09 -13.08
C ALA A 205 -4.14 1.85 -13.70
N ASP A 206 -3.37 2.59 -12.91
CA ASP A 206 -2.12 3.19 -13.36
C ASP A 206 -1.02 2.12 -13.39
N ILE A 207 -0.41 1.94 -14.55
CA ILE A 207 0.67 0.98 -14.77
C ILE A 207 1.98 1.70 -14.53
N VAL A 208 2.72 1.30 -13.50
CA VAL A 208 3.99 1.93 -13.12
C VAL A 208 5.13 0.93 -13.14
N ALA A 209 6.33 1.40 -13.52
CA ALA A 209 7.56 0.60 -13.45
C ALA A 209 8.00 0.47 -11.98
N PRO A 210 8.19 -0.76 -11.44
CA PRO A 210 8.53 -0.97 -10.03
C PRO A 210 9.98 -0.60 -9.69
N PHE A 211 10.88 -0.59 -10.66
CA PHE A 211 12.28 -0.22 -10.51
C PHE A 211 12.81 0.38 -11.82
N LYS A 212 13.98 1.00 -11.79
CA LYS A 212 14.66 1.47 -13.00
C LYS A 212 15.16 0.28 -13.79
N GLY A 213 14.76 0.17 -15.08
CA GLY A 213 15.17 -0.95 -15.92
C GLY A 213 14.83 -0.74 -17.39
N THR A 214 15.21 -1.71 -18.20
CA THR A 214 14.94 -1.73 -19.66
C THR A 214 13.80 -2.69 -19.95
N VAL A 215 12.88 -2.26 -20.78
CA VAL A 215 11.78 -3.09 -21.29
C VAL A 215 12.35 -4.13 -22.25
N LEU A 216 12.14 -5.40 -21.94
CA LEU A 216 12.61 -6.52 -22.76
C LEU A 216 11.59 -6.94 -23.80
N GLU A 217 10.33 -7.00 -23.41
CA GLU A 217 9.25 -7.55 -24.23
C GLU A 217 7.91 -6.90 -23.84
N LYS A 218 7.10 -6.62 -24.82
CA LYS A 218 5.77 -6.03 -24.69
C LYS A 218 4.72 -7.05 -25.13
N TYR A 219 3.75 -7.37 -24.24
CA TYR A 219 2.77 -8.42 -24.50
C TYR A 219 1.40 -7.91 -24.95
N VAL A 220 1.15 -6.61 -24.83
CA VAL A 220 -0.14 -5.99 -25.14
C VAL A 220 0.05 -4.64 -25.81
N GLU A 221 -0.96 -4.23 -26.58
CA GLU A 221 -0.99 -2.94 -27.26
C GLU A 221 -2.05 -2.00 -26.65
N GLN A 222 -1.87 -0.70 -26.87
CA GLN A 222 -2.88 0.30 -26.52
C GLN A 222 -4.19 -0.01 -27.23
N GLY A 223 -5.33 0.11 -26.53
CA GLY A 223 -6.66 -0.23 -27.02
C GLY A 223 -7.07 -1.68 -26.75
N GLU A 224 -6.17 -2.55 -26.32
CA GLU A 224 -6.55 -3.91 -25.92
C GLU A 224 -7.29 -3.93 -24.58
N PHE A 225 -8.19 -4.89 -24.45
CA PHE A 225 -8.83 -5.19 -23.18
C PHE A 225 -7.96 -6.13 -22.34
N VAL A 226 -7.66 -5.73 -21.11
CA VAL A 226 -6.84 -6.51 -20.17
C VAL A 226 -7.65 -6.87 -18.92
N SER A 227 -7.34 -8.02 -18.33
CA SER A 227 -7.90 -8.47 -17.05
C SER A 227 -6.81 -8.52 -15.98
N THR A 228 -7.19 -8.42 -14.72
CA THR A 228 -6.27 -8.56 -13.60
C THR A 228 -5.44 -9.84 -13.73
N GLY A 229 -4.10 -9.71 -13.60
CA GLY A 229 -3.14 -10.81 -13.75
C GLY A 229 -2.63 -11.01 -15.18
N LYS A 230 -3.21 -10.37 -16.23
CA LYS A 230 -2.68 -10.47 -17.60
C LYS A 230 -1.30 -9.82 -17.67
N PRO A 231 -0.25 -10.50 -18.16
CA PRO A 231 1.05 -9.90 -18.40
C PRO A 231 0.95 -8.73 -19.39
N LEU A 232 1.59 -7.61 -19.08
CA LEU A 232 1.60 -6.41 -19.91
C LEU A 232 2.95 -6.23 -20.61
N PHE A 233 4.03 -6.31 -19.86
CA PHE A 233 5.39 -6.23 -20.38
C PHE A 233 6.38 -6.89 -19.39
N LYS A 234 7.56 -7.18 -19.90
CA LYS A 234 8.70 -7.68 -19.11
C LYS A 234 9.80 -6.63 -19.11
N MET A 235 10.40 -6.41 -17.96
CA MET A 235 11.54 -5.51 -17.81
C MET A 235 12.65 -6.14 -16.98
N ALA A 236 13.87 -5.66 -17.17
CA ALA A 236 15.04 -6.12 -16.40
C ALA A 236 15.97 -4.95 -16.06
N ASP A 237 16.68 -5.10 -14.96
CA ASP A 237 17.87 -4.27 -14.67
C ASP A 237 19.06 -4.83 -15.48
N VAL A 238 19.34 -4.18 -16.59
CA VAL A 238 20.46 -4.54 -17.47
C VAL A 238 21.76 -3.81 -17.14
N GLU A 239 21.75 -2.87 -16.19
CA GLU A 239 22.97 -2.22 -15.68
C GLU A 239 23.70 -3.15 -14.69
N GLN A 240 22.94 -3.91 -13.90
CA GLN A 240 23.44 -4.90 -12.94
C GLN A 240 23.13 -6.30 -13.46
N MET A 241 24.08 -6.91 -14.15
CA MET A 241 23.91 -8.25 -14.67
C MET A 241 24.65 -9.30 -13.83
N PHE A 242 24.32 -10.55 -14.03
CA PHE A 242 24.97 -11.68 -13.40
C PHE A 242 25.44 -12.63 -14.48
N ILE A 243 26.62 -13.22 -14.31
CA ILE A 243 26.95 -14.42 -15.05
C ILE A 243 26.66 -15.63 -14.15
N ARG A 244 25.87 -16.57 -14.65
CA ARG A 244 25.65 -17.87 -14.03
C ARG A 244 26.65 -18.85 -14.62
N ALA A 245 27.74 -19.01 -13.92
CA ALA A 245 28.82 -19.89 -14.30
C ALA A 245 28.75 -21.21 -13.54
N TYR A 246 29.31 -22.27 -14.14
CA TYR A 246 29.29 -23.61 -13.58
C TYR A 246 30.71 -24.06 -13.23
N VAL A 247 30.90 -24.49 -11.99
CA VAL A 247 32.21 -24.95 -11.45
C VAL A 247 32.09 -26.36 -10.94
N THR A 248 33.20 -27.11 -11.03
CA THR A 248 33.30 -28.47 -10.49
C THR A 248 33.47 -28.46 -8.97
N SER A 249 33.22 -29.60 -8.31
CA SER A 249 33.45 -29.75 -6.86
C SER A 249 34.90 -29.43 -6.44
N ALA A 250 35.89 -29.71 -7.29
CA ALA A 250 37.27 -29.39 -7.01
C ALA A 250 37.60 -27.91 -7.03
N GLN A 251 36.97 -27.17 -7.95
CA GLN A 251 37.09 -25.69 -8.06
C GLN A 251 36.34 -24.99 -6.92
N LEU A 252 35.19 -25.53 -6.49
CA LEU A 252 34.36 -24.96 -5.45
C LEU A 252 35.11 -24.74 -4.13
N GLN A 253 36.09 -25.55 -3.79
CA GLN A 253 36.90 -25.41 -2.57
C GLN A 253 37.66 -24.09 -2.48
N HIS A 254 37.93 -23.46 -3.62
CA HIS A 254 38.69 -22.21 -3.72
C HIS A 254 37.82 -20.95 -3.97
N ILE A 255 36.52 -21.14 -4.08
CA ILE A 255 35.58 -20.04 -4.41
C ILE A 255 34.75 -19.67 -3.17
N LYS A 256 34.68 -18.35 -2.87
CA LYS A 256 33.92 -17.81 -1.73
C LYS A 256 33.03 -16.70 -2.17
N VAL A 257 31.88 -16.59 -1.51
CA VAL A 257 30.99 -15.41 -1.67
C VAL A 257 31.76 -14.16 -1.25
N GLY A 258 31.67 -13.10 -2.08
CA GLY A 258 32.42 -11.85 -1.92
C GLY A 258 33.76 -11.82 -2.65
N GLN A 259 34.22 -12.96 -3.21
CA GLN A 259 35.49 -13.02 -3.96
C GLN A 259 35.39 -12.22 -5.25
N GLN A 260 36.43 -11.44 -5.53
CA GLN A 260 36.61 -10.75 -6.82
C GLN A 260 37.15 -11.74 -7.85
N CYS A 261 36.67 -11.65 -9.08
CA CYS A 261 37.08 -12.47 -10.19
C CYS A 261 37.04 -11.68 -11.51
N LYS A 262 37.62 -12.20 -12.55
CA LYS A 262 37.58 -11.66 -13.90
C LYS A 262 36.54 -12.38 -14.72
N VAL A 263 35.68 -11.65 -15.36
CA VAL A 263 34.63 -12.17 -16.24
C VAL A 263 34.91 -11.69 -17.65
N PHE A 264 34.90 -12.61 -18.60
CA PHE A 264 35.15 -12.33 -20.01
C PHE A 264 33.88 -12.61 -20.79
N ALA A 265 33.32 -11.58 -21.40
CA ALA A 265 32.17 -11.71 -22.32
C ALA A 265 32.69 -12.04 -23.71
N ASP A 266 32.05 -13.03 -24.37
CA ASP A 266 32.40 -13.45 -25.72
C ASP A 266 31.67 -12.58 -26.75
N TYR A 267 32.41 -11.85 -27.58
CA TYR A 267 31.87 -11.01 -28.63
C TYR A 267 31.90 -11.65 -30.02
N GLY A 268 32.28 -12.90 -30.10
CA GLY A 268 32.54 -13.59 -31.37
C GLY A 268 33.94 -13.29 -31.94
N ASP A 269 34.33 -14.03 -32.98
CA ASP A 269 35.63 -13.92 -33.66
C ASP A 269 36.85 -13.98 -32.73
N GLY A 270 36.70 -14.59 -31.54
CA GLY A 270 37.78 -14.74 -30.55
C GLY A 270 38.06 -13.46 -29.74
N HIS A 271 37.31 -12.40 -29.94
CA HIS A 271 37.42 -11.18 -29.14
C HIS A 271 36.67 -11.33 -27.83
N LYS A 272 37.33 -11.03 -26.71
CA LYS A 272 36.76 -11.08 -25.35
C LYS A 272 37.01 -9.78 -24.64
N LYS A 273 35.97 -9.26 -23.95
CA LYS A 273 36.09 -8.07 -23.12
C LYS A 273 36.06 -8.47 -21.65
N GLU A 274 37.02 -7.97 -20.89
CA GLU A 274 37.17 -8.22 -19.47
C GLU A 274 36.30 -7.29 -18.67
N TYR A 275 35.60 -7.84 -17.68
CA TYR A 275 34.80 -7.13 -16.66
C TYR A 275 35.25 -7.61 -15.27
N ALA A 276 35.18 -6.69 -14.30
CA ALA A 276 35.32 -7.03 -12.90
C ALA A 276 34.05 -7.71 -12.41
N GLY A 277 34.16 -8.90 -11.82
CA GLY A 277 33.05 -9.63 -11.25
C GLY A 277 33.20 -9.84 -9.75
N THR A 278 32.08 -9.98 -9.05
CA THR A 278 32.04 -10.34 -7.62
C THR A 278 31.13 -11.54 -7.44
N VAL A 279 31.61 -12.60 -6.80
CA VAL A 279 30.80 -13.78 -6.47
C VAL A 279 29.73 -13.38 -5.45
N THR A 280 28.44 -13.45 -5.84
CA THR A 280 27.31 -13.08 -4.99
C THR A 280 26.59 -14.28 -4.40
N TRP A 281 26.64 -15.41 -5.08
CA TRP A 281 25.92 -16.61 -4.64
C TRP A 281 26.57 -17.86 -5.20
N ILE A 282 26.54 -18.95 -4.41
CA ILE A 282 26.98 -20.26 -4.77
C ILE A 282 25.87 -21.25 -4.45
N SER A 283 25.54 -22.11 -5.41
CA SER A 283 24.48 -23.13 -5.23
C SER A 283 24.83 -24.10 -4.14
N SER A 284 23.92 -24.40 -3.23
CA SER A 284 24.02 -25.46 -2.23
C SER A 284 23.70 -26.86 -2.80
N ARG A 285 23.24 -26.93 -4.05
CA ARG A 285 22.88 -28.18 -4.73
C ARG A 285 23.66 -28.27 -6.02
N SER A 286 24.10 -29.49 -6.34
CA SER A 286 24.70 -29.78 -7.64
C SER A 286 23.63 -29.76 -8.74
N GLU A 287 24.02 -29.30 -9.90
CA GLU A 287 23.24 -29.37 -11.14
C GLU A 287 23.93 -30.33 -12.11
N PHE A 288 23.17 -30.98 -12.98
CA PHE A 288 23.72 -31.72 -14.08
C PHE A 288 24.07 -30.75 -15.23
N THR A 289 25.27 -30.91 -15.83
CA THR A 289 25.53 -30.17 -17.08
C THR A 289 24.54 -30.66 -18.13
N PRO A 290 23.88 -29.74 -18.88
CA PRO A 290 22.96 -30.11 -19.96
C PRO A 290 23.78 -30.64 -21.16
N LYS A 291 24.31 -31.85 -21.06
CA LYS A 291 24.90 -32.59 -22.18
C LYS A 291 23.97 -33.75 -22.50
N THR A 292 23.65 -33.90 -23.78
CA THR A 292 22.99 -35.11 -24.28
C THR A 292 23.95 -36.27 -24.06
N ILE A 293 23.60 -37.24 -23.23
CA ILE A 293 24.43 -38.43 -22.89
C ILE A 293 24.51 -39.26 -24.15
N LEU A 294 25.70 -39.43 -24.66
CA LEU A 294 25.99 -40.26 -25.86
C LEU A 294 26.78 -41.53 -25.56
N THR A 295 27.39 -41.70 -24.39
CA THR A 295 28.15 -42.94 -24.04
C THR A 295 28.21 -43.16 -22.54
N ASP A 296 28.35 -44.44 -22.11
CA ASP A 296 28.40 -44.89 -20.71
C ASP A 296 29.63 -44.38 -19.91
N ASP A 297 30.65 -43.84 -20.56
CA ASP A 297 31.90 -43.34 -19.93
C ASP A 297 31.86 -41.86 -19.54
N GLU A 298 30.88 -41.09 -19.98
CA GLU A 298 30.69 -39.69 -19.57
C GLU A 298 29.69 -39.60 -18.42
N ARG A 299 30.08 -40.02 -17.23
CA ARG A 299 29.36 -39.62 -16.01
C ARG A 299 29.30 -38.09 -16.00
N ALA A 300 28.10 -37.54 -16.06
CA ALA A 300 27.85 -36.09 -15.94
C ALA A 300 28.61 -35.59 -14.71
N ASP A 301 29.66 -34.81 -14.90
CA ASP A 301 30.36 -34.17 -13.80
C ASP A 301 29.38 -33.27 -13.07
N LEU A 302 29.15 -33.54 -11.78
CA LEU A 302 28.35 -32.70 -10.92
C LEU A 302 29.00 -31.31 -10.87
N VAL A 303 28.25 -30.32 -11.28
CA VAL A 303 28.65 -28.91 -11.27
C VAL A 303 27.82 -28.11 -10.31
N TYR A 304 28.35 -27.03 -9.82
CA TYR A 304 27.66 -26.10 -8.95
C TYR A 304 27.54 -24.76 -9.66
N ALA A 305 26.32 -24.19 -9.66
CA ALA A 305 26.11 -22.87 -10.22
C ALA A 305 26.67 -21.80 -9.28
N VAL A 306 27.40 -20.84 -9.84
CA VAL A 306 27.92 -19.65 -9.14
C VAL A 306 27.41 -18.43 -9.85
N LYS A 307 26.74 -17.50 -9.11
CA LYS A 307 26.34 -16.21 -9.64
C LYS A 307 27.38 -15.16 -9.31
N ILE A 308 27.80 -14.43 -10.31
CA ILE A 308 28.82 -13.41 -10.23
C ILE A 308 28.20 -12.11 -10.76
N ALA A 309 28.11 -11.10 -9.91
CA ALA A 309 27.61 -9.79 -10.31
C ALA A 309 28.65 -9.06 -11.18
N VAL A 310 28.18 -8.47 -12.26
CA VAL A 310 28.97 -7.71 -13.22
C VAL A 310 28.26 -6.42 -13.54
N LYS A 311 28.98 -5.29 -13.47
CA LYS A 311 28.44 -4.02 -13.93
C LYS A 311 28.53 -3.95 -15.45
N ASN A 312 27.40 -3.88 -16.11
CA ASN A 312 27.31 -3.83 -17.56
C ASN A 312 27.49 -2.37 -18.05
N ASP A 313 28.18 -2.23 -19.15
CA ASP A 313 28.36 -0.96 -19.88
C ASP A 313 27.42 -0.83 -21.09
N GLY A 314 26.37 -1.66 -21.15
CA GLY A 314 25.40 -1.70 -22.25
C GLY A 314 25.75 -2.72 -23.35
N TYR A 315 26.91 -3.30 -23.30
CA TYR A 315 27.39 -4.25 -24.33
C TYR A 315 26.93 -5.68 -24.08
N VAL A 316 27.00 -6.14 -22.83
CA VAL A 316 26.57 -7.49 -22.43
C VAL A 316 25.08 -7.63 -22.59
N LYS A 317 24.64 -8.72 -23.22
CA LYS A 317 23.22 -9.05 -23.42
C LYS A 317 22.83 -10.30 -22.65
N ILE A 318 21.58 -10.41 -22.27
CA ILE A 318 21.01 -11.60 -21.63
C ILE A 318 21.18 -12.79 -22.59
N GLY A 319 21.63 -13.93 -22.04
CA GLY A 319 21.93 -15.14 -22.83
C GLY A 319 23.28 -15.17 -23.51
N MET A 320 24.08 -14.09 -23.47
CA MET A 320 25.43 -14.07 -23.99
C MET A 320 26.33 -15.02 -23.18
N TYR A 321 27.25 -15.74 -23.87
CA TYR A 321 28.23 -16.58 -23.20
C TYR A 321 29.35 -15.76 -22.57
N GLY A 322 29.86 -16.27 -21.47
CA GLY A 322 30.99 -15.68 -20.79
C GLY A 322 31.84 -16.72 -20.09
N GLU A 323 33.06 -16.35 -19.80
CA GLU A 323 34.08 -17.15 -19.11
C GLU A 323 34.49 -16.42 -17.84
N VAL A 324 34.88 -17.21 -16.83
CA VAL A 324 35.28 -16.69 -15.53
C VAL A 324 36.66 -17.20 -15.16
N LYS A 325 37.48 -16.32 -14.61
CA LYS A 325 38.76 -16.64 -14.00
C LYS A 325 38.72 -16.15 -12.54
N PHE A 326 38.78 -17.12 -11.60
CA PHE A 326 38.71 -16.84 -10.16
C PHE A 326 40.05 -16.47 -9.57
#